data_3041cc274e44b294bfeab3242c7b9c94
#
_entry.id   3041cc274e44b294bfeab3242c7b9c94
#
_cell.length_a   1.000
_cell.length_b   1.000
_cell.length_c   1.000
_cell.angle_alpha   90.00
_cell.angle_beta   90.00
_cell.angle_gamma   90.00
#
_symmetry.space_group_name_H-M   'P 1'
#
loop_
_entity.id
_entity.type
_entity.pdbx_description
1 polymer ?
#
loop_
_entity_poly.entity_id
_entity_poly.type
_entity_poly.pdbx_seq_one_letter_code
_entity_poly.pdbx_strand_id
1 'polypeptide(L)'
;MKTADFDYDLPQELIAQQPAERRAASGLMVLSRKPIADSRKPSAARVPLDLSPLTSHPLTHQVFSDLPSLVEAGDVVVVNDSRVIPARLLGSRAGGGKAEVLLVTREDGGTWLALVRPGGRIRAGNTLRLEGEDRVEVIEHLATGERRVRLVGQSPAGSERARA
;
A
#
# COMPACT_ATOMS: atom_id res chain seq x y z
N MET A 1 20.94 -17.85 3.54
CA MET A 1 20.76 -16.42 3.33
C MET A 1 20.39 -15.83 4.68
N LYS A 2 21.12 -14.86 5.21
CA LYS A 2 20.87 -14.19 6.49
C LYS A 2 20.31 -12.81 6.21
N THR A 3 19.56 -12.23 7.13
CA THR A 3 19.02 -10.87 6.99
C THR A 3 20.12 -9.84 6.75
N ALA A 4 21.30 -10.02 7.39
CA ALA A 4 22.45 -9.17 7.21
C ALA A 4 23.04 -9.19 5.77
N ASP A 5 22.73 -10.20 4.95
CA ASP A 5 23.17 -10.25 3.55
C ASP A 5 22.45 -9.19 2.68
N PHE A 6 21.39 -8.57 3.21
CA PHE A 6 20.62 -7.51 2.57
C PHE A 6 20.86 -6.12 3.18
N ASP A 7 21.81 -6.03 4.13
CA ASP A 7 22.16 -4.76 4.75
C ASP A 7 23.14 -4.00 3.86
N TYR A 8 22.81 -2.76 3.55
CA TYR A 8 23.63 -1.90 2.72
C TYR A 8 23.40 -0.43 3.09
N ASP A 9 24.37 0.40 2.83
CA ASP A 9 24.25 1.84 3.03
C ASP A 9 23.46 2.47 1.87
N LEU A 10 22.28 3.02 2.19
CA LEU A 10 21.41 3.70 1.24
C LEU A 10 21.48 5.21 1.49
N PRO A 11 22.19 5.98 0.63
CA PRO A 11 22.24 7.42 0.73
C PRO A 11 20.83 8.03 0.60
N GLN A 12 20.50 8.97 1.48
CA GLN A 12 19.16 9.58 1.53
C GLN A 12 18.79 10.34 0.26
N GLU A 13 19.78 10.92 -0.41
CA GLU A 13 19.61 11.63 -1.67
C GLU A 13 19.20 10.74 -2.84
N LEU A 14 19.41 9.41 -2.74
CA LEU A 14 18.95 8.45 -3.74
C LEU A 14 17.50 8.04 -3.55
N ILE A 15 16.87 8.45 -2.45
CA ILE A 15 15.46 8.18 -2.17
C ILE A 15 14.62 9.33 -2.74
N ALA A 16 13.80 9.03 -3.76
CA ALA A 16 12.92 10.03 -4.35
C ALA A 16 11.93 10.57 -3.31
N GLN A 17 11.95 11.89 -3.10
CA GLN A 17 11.06 12.58 -2.14
C GLN A 17 9.75 13.04 -2.78
N GLN A 18 9.71 13.10 -4.09
CA GLN A 18 8.52 13.50 -4.85
C GLN A 18 8.24 12.50 -5.97
N PRO A 19 6.98 12.20 -6.26
CA PRO A 19 6.62 11.36 -7.40
C PRO A 19 6.98 12.06 -8.72
N ALA A 20 7.19 11.29 -9.77
CA ALA A 20 7.34 11.83 -11.12
C ALA A 20 6.06 12.58 -11.52
N GLU A 21 6.20 13.69 -12.25
CA GLU A 21 5.09 14.53 -12.70
C GLU A 21 4.03 13.73 -13.50
N ARG A 22 4.51 12.83 -14.35
CA ARG A 22 3.67 11.81 -14.99
C ARG A 22 4.00 10.45 -14.42
N ARG A 23 2.99 9.70 -13.96
CA ARG A 23 3.18 8.40 -13.34
C ARG A 23 3.96 7.41 -14.22
N ALA A 24 3.75 7.45 -15.54
CA ALA A 24 4.44 6.60 -16.50
C ALA A 24 5.89 7.05 -16.81
N ALA A 25 6.32 8.21 -16.32
CA ALA A 25 7.71 8.70 -16.47
C ALA A 25 8.62 8.24 -15.32
N SER A 26 8.13 7.41 -14.40
CA SER A 26 8.98 6.81 -13.36
C SER A 26 10.03 5.90 -13.99
N GLY A 27 11.21 5.85 -13.35
CA GLY A 27 12.31 5.00 -13.81
C GLY A 27 11.93 3.50 -13.79
N LEU A 28 12.36 2.78 -14.80
CA LEU A 28 12.23 1.34 -14.93
C LEU A 28 13.64 0.73 -15.04
N MET A 29 13.97 -0.17 -14.12
CA MET A 29 15.19 -0.95 -14.19
C MET A 29 14.87 -2.29 -14.87
N VAL A 30 15.54 -2.57 -15.98
CA VAL A 30 15.37 -3.80 -16.74
C VAL A 30 16.58 -4.68 -16.53
N LEU A 31 16.36 -5.87 -16.00
CA LEU A 31 17.35 -6.92 -15.81
C LEU A 31 17.08 -8.04 -16.81
N SER A 32 17.93 -8.15 -17.84
CA SER A 32 17.80 -9.20 -18.84
C SER A 32 18.34 -10.52 -18.30
N ARG A 33 17.51 -11.53 -18.23
CA ARG A 33 17.99 -12.91 -18.03
C ARG A 33 18.64 -13.40 -19.30
N LYS A 34 19.86 -13.88 -19.21
CA LYS A 34 20.43 -14.68 -20.32
C LYS A 34 19.54 -15.91 -20.49
N PRO A 35 19.06 -16.25 -21.69
CA PRO A 35 18.38 -17.52 -21.92
C PRO A 35 19.34 -18.62 -21.47
N ILE A 36 18.93 -19.47 -20.54
CA ILE A 36 19.62 -20.74 -20.31
C ILE A 36 19.40 -21.50 -21.61
N ALA A 37 20.46 -21.63 -22.43
CA ALA A 37 20.42 -22.43 -23.62
C ALA A 37 20.13 -23.86 -23.20
N ASP A 38 18.91 -24.27 -23.32
CA ASP A 38 18.36 -25.63 -23.20
C ASP A 38 17.23 -25.79 -22.17
N SER A 39 16.11 -25.13 -22.42
CA SER A 39 14.87 -25.54 -21.76
C SER A 39 13.72 -25.73 -22.73
N ARG A 40 13.89 -26.68 -23.68
CA ARG A 40 12.82 -27.17 -24.55
C ARG A 40 11.90 -28.18 -23.85
N LYS A 41 11.71 -28.11 -22.55
CA LYS A 41 10.66 -28.88 -21.86
C LYS A 41 9.90 -27.96 -20.91
N PRO A 42 8.58 -27.83 -21.06
CA PRO A 42 7.77 -27.20 -20.02
C PRO A 42 7.73 -28.16 -18.82
N SER A 43 8.74 -28.06 -17.97
CA SER A 43 8.73 -28.77 -16.69
C SER A 43 8.03 -27.85 -15.68
N ALA A 44 6.97 -28.37 -15.05
CA ALA A 44 6.30 -27.76 -13.90
C ALA A 44 7.19 -27.69 -12.64
N ALA A 45 8.50 -27.85 -12.82
CA ALA A 45 9.47 -27.73 -11.74
C ALA A 45 9.78 -26.24 -11.54
N ARG A 46 9.68 -25.81 -10.29
CA ARG A 46 10.15 -24.48 -9.80
C ARG A 46 11.52 -24.21 -10.40
N VAL A 47 11.60 -23.20 -11.27
CA VAL A 47 12.88 -22.71 -11.78
C VAL A 47 13.65 -22.17 -10.57
N PRO A 48 14.82 -22.73 -10.23
CA PRO A 48 15.63 -22.16 -9.17
C PRO A 48 15.95 -20.71 -9.56
N LEU A 49 15.75 -19.77 -8.63
CA LEU A 49 16.25 -18.41 -8.82
C LEU A 49 17.78 -18.55 -8.88
N ASP A 50 18.35 -18.48 -10.08
CA ASP A 50 19.79 -18.37 -10.26
C ASP A 50 20.20 -16.96 -9.81
N LEU A 51 20.71 -16.89 -8.59
CA LEU A 51 21.27 -15.69 -7.98
C LEU A 51 22.75 -15.51 -8.35
N SER A 52 23.17 -15.99 -9.51
CA SER A 52 24.51 -15.67 -10.05
C SER A 52 24.74 -14.16 -9.98
N PRO A 53 25.96 -13.73 -9.66
CA PRO A 53 26.23 -12.31 -9.42
C PRO A 53 25.67 -11.44 -10.53
N LEU A 54 24.92 -10.41 -10.17
CA LEU A 54 24.27 -9.44 -11.07
C LEU A 54 25.23 -8.83 -12.11
N THR A 55 26.54 -8.93 -11.88
CA THR A 55 27.60 -8.49 -12.79
C THR A 55 27.60 -9.20 -14.15
N SER A 56 26.88 -10.33 -14.29
CA SER A 56 26.80 -11.07 -15.56
C SER A 56 25.53 -10.77 -16.36
N HIS A 57 24.58 -9.99 -15.81
CA HIS A 57 23.34 -9.65 -16.47
C HIS A 57 23.36 -8.19 -16.95
N PRO A 58 23.05 -7.91 -18.21
CA PRO A 58 22.94 -6.54 -18.67
C PRO A 58 21.78 -5.85 -17.95
N LEU A 59 22.10 -4.78 -17.25
CA LEU A 59 21.16 -3.93 -16.57
C LEU A 59 20.99 -2.64 -17.37
N THR A 60 19.76 -2.32 -17.73
CA THR A 60 19.45 -1.09 -18.47
C THR A 60 18.43 -0.25 -17.72
N HIS A 61 18.52 1.06 -17.87
CA HIS A 61 17.59 2.01 -17.30
C HIS A 61 16.69 2.55 -18.41
N GLN A 62 15.38 2.46 -18.18
CA GLN A 62 14.33 2.92 -19.08
C GLN A 62 13.30 3.71 -18.27
N VAL A 63 12.21 4.12 -18.89
CA VAL A 63 11.04 4.70 -18.22
C VAL A 63 9.86 3.73 -18.27
N PHE A 64 8.94 3.82 -17.33
CA PHE A 64 7.84 2.88 -17.22
C PHE A 64 6.94 2.85 -18.47
N SER A 65 6.85 3.96 -19.22
CA SER A 65 6.16 4.02 -20.51
C SER A 65 6.72 3.07 -21.57
N ASP A 66 7.95 2.60 -21.41
CA ASP A 66 8.59 1.67 -22.35
C ASP A 66 8.20 0.20 -22.08
N LEU A 67 7.52 -0.08 -20.97
CA LEU A 67 7.10 -1.43 -20.58
C LEU A 67 6.38 -2.20 -21.72
N PRO A 68 5.49 -1.59 -22.54
CA PRO A 68 4.86 -2.31 -23.64
C PRO A 68 5.83 -2.85 -24.68
N SER A 69 7.01 -2.24 -24.84
CA SER A 69 8.05 -2.73 -25.77
C SER A 69 8.84 -3.93 -25.25
N LEU A 70 8.68 -4.23 -23.96
CA LEU A 70 9.36 -5.34 -23.26
C LEU A 70 8.46 -6.58 -23.15
N VAL A 71 7.19 -6.46 -23.53
CA VAL A 71 6.19 -7.53 -23.44
C VAL A 71 5.94 -8.09 -24.82
N GLU A 72 5.94 -9.41 -24.96
CA GLU A 72 5.75 -10.10 -26.23
C GLU A 72 4.36 -10.76 -26.30
N ALA A 73 3.94 -11.10 -27.51
CA ALA A 73 2.69 -11.81 -27.71
C ALA A 73 2.73 -13.20 -27.04
N GLY A 74 1.79 -13.45 -26.13
CA GLY A 74 1.75 -14.66 -25.31
C GLY A 74 2.18 -14.46 -23.86
N ASP A 75 2.76 -13.32 -23.53
CA ASP A 75 3.03 -12.97 -22.13
C ASP A 75 1.74 -12.70 -21.37
N VAL A 76 1.75 -13.00 -20.06
CA VAL A 76 0.66 -12.71 -19.15
C VAL A 76 1.13 -11.66 -18.14
N VAL A 77 0.53 -10.48 -18.21
CA VAL A 77 0.79 -9.38 -17.27
C VAL A 77 -0.27 -9.41 -16.18
N VAL A 78 0.17 -9.69 -14.95
CA VAL A 78 -0.70 -9.65 -13.77
C VAL A 78 -0.60 -8.28 -13.11
N VAL A 79 -1.72 -7.58 -13.00
CA VAL A 79 -1.80 -6.25 -12.39
C VAL A 79 -2.72 -6.28 -11.17
N ASN A 80 -2.47 -5.37 -10.23
CA ASN A 80 -3.40 -5.11 -9.14
C ASN A 80 -4.33 -3.96 -9.55
N ASP A 81 -5.62 -4.22 -9.63
CA ASP A 81 -6.65 -3.24 -9.93
C ASP A 81 -7.48 -2.85 -8.69
N SER A 82 -7.03 -3.29 -7.51
CA SER A 82 -7.68 -2.93 -6.25
C SER A 82 -7.73 -1.41 -6.06
N ARG A 83 -8.92 -0.89 -5.82
CA ARG A 83 -9.11 0.52 -5.51
C ARG A 83 -8.67 0.81 -4.07
N VAL A 84 -7.68 1.66 -3.93
CA VAL A 84 -7.24 2.13 -2.60
C VAL A 84 -8.17 3.24 -2.14
N ILE A 85 -8.81 3.02 -0.97
CA ILE A 85 -9.62 4.05 -0.31
C ILE A 85 -8.74 4.91 0.61
N PRO A 86 -9.08 6.19 0.85
CA PRO A 86 -8.40 7.05 1.81
C PRO A 86 -8.76 6.63 3.25
N ALA A 87 -8.24 5.48 3.68
CA ALA A 87 -8.61 4.81 4.94
C ALA A 87 -8.03 5.49 6.18
N ARG A 88 -6.99 6.33 6.03
CA ARG A 88 -6.35 7.05 7.15
C ARG A 88 -7.03 8.38 7.38
N LEU A 89 -7.70 8.52 8.53
CA LEU A 89 -8.43 9.70 8.92
C LEU A 89 -7.67 10.41 10.04
N LEU A 90 -7.31 11.66 9.82
CA LEU A 90 -6.69 12.51 10.82
C LEU A 90 -7.75 13.41 11.45
N GLY A 91 -7.65 13.61 12.75
CA GLY A 91 -8.63 14.40 13.46
C GLY A 91 -8.19 14.77 14.86
N SER A 92 -9.15 15.17 15.68
CA SER A 92 -8.94 15.58 17.06
C SER A 92 -9.98 14.99 18.01
N ARG A 93 -9.57 14.79 19.24
CA ARG A 93 -10.45 14.43 20.37
C ARG A 93 -11.19 15.66 20.88
N ALA A 94 -12.26 15.47 21.62
CA ALA A 94 -13.02 16.55 22.26
C ALA A 94 -12.15 17.50 23.10
N GLY A 95 -11.06 17.04 23.69
CA GLY A 95 -10.08 17.86 24.43
C GLY A 95 -8.97 18.46 23.58
N GLY A 96 -9.08 18.50 22.24
CA GLY A 96 -8.09 19.15 21.34
C GLY A 96 -6.85 18.33 21.01
N GLY A 97 -6.68 17.13 21.57
CA GLY A 97 -5.53 16.28 21.24
C GLY A 97 -5.68 15.58 19.89
N LYS A 98 -4.60 15.44 19.14
CA LYS A 98 -4.56 14.73 17.85
C LYS A 98 -5.09 13.31 17.99
N ALA A 99 -5.80 12.86 16.96
CA ALA A 99 -6.29 11.50 16.81
C ALA A 99 -6.09 11.02 15.37
N GLU A 100 -5.85 9.73 15.23
CA GLU A 100 -5.75 9.05 13.93
C GLU A 100 -6.64 7.82 13.97
N VAL A 101 -7.41 7.61 12.91
CA VAL A 101 -8.25 6.42 12.71
C VAL A 101 -7.86 5.81 11.38
N LEU A 102 -7.43 4.56 11.38
CA LEU A 102 -7.16 3.79 10.18
C LEU A 102 -8.28 2.77 10.00
N LEU A 103 -9.12 2.96 9.00
CA LEU A 103 -10.18 2.01 8.64
C LEU A 103 -9.54 0.74 8.07
N VAL A 104 -9.94 -0.42 8.58
CA VAL A 104 -9.37 -1.73 8.20
C VAL A 104 -10.38 -2.54 7.40
N THR A 105 -11.53 -2.82 8.01
CA THR A 105 -12.57 -3.66 7.40
C THR A 105 -13.93 -3.01 7.59
N ARG A 106 -14.70 -2.97 6.52
CA ARG A 106 -16.10 -2.56 6.58
C ARG A 106 -16.94 -3.70 7.10
N GLU A 107 -17.84 -3.39 8.03
CA GLU A 107 -18.82 -4.32 8.55
C GLU A 107 -20.23 -3.97 8.06
N ASP A 108 -21.15 -4.91 8.22
CA ASP A 108 -22.56 -4.66 7.95
C ASP A 108 -23.13 -3.55 8.86
N GLY A 109 -24.13 -2.81 8.36
CA GLY A 109 -24.76 -1.73 9.13
C GLY A 109 -23.99 -0.40 9.13
N GLY A 110 -22.99 -0.23 8.27
CA GLY A 110 -22.27 1.03 8.08
C GLY A 110 -21.22 1.33 9.14
N THR A 111 -20.76 0.30 9.85
CA THR A 111 -19.64 0.37 10.79
C THR A 111 -18.33 -0.11 10.14
N TRP A 112 -17.23 0.17 10.82
CA TRP A 112 -15.91 -0.24 10.41
C TRP A 112 -15.11 -0.78 11.59
N LEU A 113 -14.31 -1.81 11.35
CA LEU A 113 -13.17 -2.10 12.21
C LEU A 113 -12.06 -1.12 11.89
N ALA A 114 -11.45 -0.55 12.92
CA ALA A 114 -10.44 0.48 12.76
C ALA A 114 -9.36 0.40 13.86
N LEU A 115 -8.14 0.76 13.49
CA LEU A 115 -7.07 1.06 14.43
C LEU A 115 -7.13 2.54 14.80
N VAL A 116 -7.06 2.84 16.09
CA VAL A 116 -7.20 4.22 16.58
C VAL A 116 -6.02 4.61 17.45
N ARG A 117 -5.44 5.78 17.21
CA ARG A 117 -4.34 6.36 17.99
C ARG A 117 -4.70 7.73 18.55
N PRO A 118 -4.26 8.03 19.79
CA PRO A 118 -3.62 7.18 20.79
C PRO A 118 -4.59 6.17 21.41
N GLY A 119 -4.20 4.89 21.43
CA GLY A 119 -5.09 3.78 21.80
C GLY A 119 -5.71 3.88 23.19
N GLY A 120 -4.93 4.22 24.22
CA GLY A 120 -5.39 4.21 25.62
C GLY A 120 -6.31 5.37 26.01
N ARG A 121 -6.43 6.43 25.19
CA ARG A 121 -7.18 7.65 25.52
C ARG A 121 -8.50 7.77 24.76
N ILE A 122 -8.77 6.88 23.83
CA ILE A 122 -9.98 6.88 23.01
C ILE A 122 -10.77 5.62 23.35
N ARG A 123 -11.95 5.81 23.98
CA ARG A 123 -12.80 4.75 24.50
C ARG A 123 -14.14 4.72 23.74
N ALA A 124 -14.89 3.64 23.93
CA ALA A 124 -16.27 3.58 23.46
C ALA A 124 -17.08 4.80 23.95
N GLY A 125 -17.94 5.33 23.08
CA GLY A 125 -18.71 6.56 23.31
C GLY A 125 -17.96 7.85 22.98
N ASN A 126 -16.66 7.79 22.67
CA ASN A 126 -15.95 8.99 22.24
C ASN A 126 -16.25 9.33 20.79
N THR A 127 -16.34 10.64 20.52
CA THR A 127 -16.46 11.18 19.17
C THR A 127 -15.17 11.93 18.81
N LEU A 128 -14.63 11.62 17.66
CA LEU A 128 -13.46 12.29 17.09
C LEU A 128 -13.93 13.22 15.99
N ARG A 129 -13.39 14.45 15.96
CA ARG A 129 -13.66 15.41 14.89
C ARG A 129 -12.61 15.23 13.81
N LEU A 130 -13.04 15.06 12.58
CA LEU A 130 -12.19 15.05 11.39
C LEU A 130 -12.10 16.47 10.80
N GLU A 131 -11.42 16.60 9.69
CA GLU A 131 -11.43 17.82 8.91
C GLU A 131 -12.84 18.07 8.35
N GLY A 132 -13.29 19.33 8.42
CA GLY A 132 -14.65 19.72 8.06
C GLY A 132 -15.67 19.36 9.14
N GLU A 133 -16.83 18.90 8.73
CA GLU A 133 -17.95 18.54 9.63
C GLU A 133 -18.03 17.05 9.96
N ASP A 134 -17.16 16.25 9.35
CA ASP A 134 -17.15 14.81 9.52
C ASP A 134 -16.66 14.40 10.92
N ARG A 135 -17.19 13.30 11.41
CA ARG A 135 -16.88 12.75 12.75
C ARG A 135 -16.74 11.24 12.69
N VAL A 136 -16.01 10.71 13.65
CA VAL A 136 -15.93 9.27 13.91
C VAL A 136 -16.45 9.01 15.31
N GLU A 137 -17.48 8.20 15.41
CA GLU A 137 -17.99 7.69 16.68
C GLU A 137 -17.33 6.34 16.98
N VAL A 138 -16.74 6.21 18.15
CA VAL A 138 -16.18 4.95 18.64
C VAL A 138 -17.26 4.19 19.38
N ILE A 139 -17.71 3.07 18.81
CA ILE A 139 -18.82 2.28 19.34
C ILE A 139 -18.32 1.30 20.40
N GLU A 140 -17.24 0.59 20.09
CA GLU A 140 -16.75 -0.51 20.91
C GLU A 140 -15.22 -0.64 20.81
N HIS A 141 -14.63 -1.18 21.88
CA HIS A 141 -13.23 -1.59 21.93
C HIS A 141 -13.16 -3.11 21.94
N LEU A 142 -12.56 -3.69 20.92
CA LEU A 142 -12.44 -5.13 20.76
C LEU A 142 -11.22 -5.69 21.52
N ALA A 143 -11.27 -6.95 21.88
CA ALA A 143 -10.17 -7.64 22.55
C ALA A 143 -8.88 -7.71 21.71
N THR A 144 -9.02 -7.63 20.38
CA THR A 144 -7.91 -7.57 19.41
C THR A 144 -7.14 -6.25 19.42
N GLY A 145 -7.66 -5.23 20.12
CA GLY A 145 -7.10 -3.87 20.13
C GLY A 145 -7.69 -2.93 19.09
N GLU A 146 -8.47 -3.44 18.17
CA GLU A 146 -9.25 -2.68 17.20
C GLU A 146 -10.45 -1.99 17.87
N ARG A 147 -11.03 -1.04 17.15
CA ARG A 147 -12.27 -0.37 17.54
C ARG A 147 -13.32 -0.57 16.46
N ARG A 148 -14.55 -0.80 16.88
CA ARG A 148 -15.69 -0.64 15.97
C ARG A 148 -16.06 0.83 15.97
N VAL A 149 -16.10 1.43 14.78
CA VAL A 149 -16.37 2.86 14.61
C VAL A 149 -17.47 3.07 13.57
N ARG A 150 -18.12 4.24 13.65
CA ARG A 150 -19.09 4.71 12.67
C ARG A 150 -18.62 6.07 12.15
N LEU A 151 -18.66 6.25 10.83
CA LEU A 151 -18.44 7.54 10.19
C LEU A 151 -19.78 8.31 10.20
N VAL A 152 -19.75 9.55 10.67
CA VAL A 152 -20.89 10.47 10.71
C VAL A 152 -20.45 11.76 10.05
N GLY A 153 -21.15 12.16 8.98
CA GLY A 153 -20.84 13.39 8.26
C GLY A 153 -21.71 13.59 7.05
N GLN A 154 -21.69 14.81 6.54
CA GLN A 154 -22.45 15.21 5.34
C GLN A 154 -21.53 15.51 4.14
N SER A 155 -20.22 15.41 4.32
CA SER A 155 -19.24 15.66 3.26
C SER A 155 -19.32 14.58 2.17
N PRO A 156 -19.23 14.94 0.88
CA PRO A 156 -19.11 13.98 -0.22
C PRO A 156 -17.99 12.97 0.02
N ALA A 157 -16.87 13.41 0.60
CA ALA A 157 -15.76 12.55 0.99
C ALA A 157 -16.15 11.55 2.09
N GLY A 158 -16.96 11.94 3.07
CA GLY A 158 -17.48 11.06 4.11
C GLY A 158 -18.46 10.03 3.55
N SER A 159 -19.35 10.46 2.66
CA SER A 159 -20.33 9.57 2.02
C SER A 159 -19.70 8.59 1.03
N GLU A 160 -18.65 8.98 0.34
CA GLU A 160 -17.90 8.12 -0.58
C GLU A 160 -17.08 7.07 0.18
N ARG A 161 -16.46 7.46 1.29
CA ARG A 161 -15.77 6.54 2.22
C ARG A 161 -16.73 5.55 2.89
N ALA A 162 -17.96 5.96 3.17
CA ALA A 162 -18.97 5.10 3.75
C ALA A 162 -19.58 4.10 2.75
N ARG A 163 -19.39 4.31 1.44
CA ARG A 163 -19.91 3.45 0.36
C ARG A 163 -18.86 2.52 -0.25
N ALA A 164 -17.58 2.78 -0.04
CA ALA A 164 -16.48 1.93 -0.49
C ALA A 164 -16.28 0.71 0.42
#